data_6d3588078215626c28ed2932b8373ff7
#
_entry.id   6d3588078215626c28ed2932b8373ff7
#
_cell.length_a   1.000
_cell.length_b   1.000
_cell.length_c   1.000
_cell.angle_alpha   90.00
_cell.angle_beta   90.00
_cell.angle_gamma   90.00
#
_symmetry.space_group_name_H-M   'P 1'
#
loop_
_entity.id
_entity.type
_entity.pdbx_description
1 polymer ?
#
loop_
_entity_poly.entity_id
_entity_poly.type
_entity_poly.pdbx_seq_one_letter_code
_entity_poly.pdbx_strand_id
1 'polypeptide(L)'
;PSQSLLFLGLVAAVCLGLNLLFLTIYLICLCCCKRDQEPESKRPHSCCVTWMAVTAGLICCAAVGIGFYGNSETNDGVYQLLYALDHANHTLTGIDSLVAGTTLQMRVGLEQHLVRLTELLATRGDYLQTLKFMQQLADSIVLQLSGLPVWRGTSANLTALASHVAYVEYYRWLAYLLFFILVLTVCLLACLGLAKRSRWLLTTMLCCGLLTLILSWASVAVDTAAAVGTSDFCVAPDKFIMNQTESEISAEVVHYYLYCEQSLSNPFQQALTVFQRSLTTMQIQIQGLIQFALPLFPTAEKDLLGVQQLLNSSETSLHQLTAMLDCRGLHKDYLDALIGICYDGVEGLLYLVLFSLLVAASFSTIICATPRAWKHFAGRDQDYDDMDEEDPFNPQARRIATHNPARGQLRSFCSYSSSLGSQSSLHPPAQTISNAPVSEYMNQAVLFGGNPRYENVPLIGRGSPPPTYSPSMRATYLSVTDEHIRHHNTEFPA
;
A
#
# COMPACT_ATOMS: atom_id res chain seq x y z
N PRO A 1 19.80 14.55 -6.39
CA PRO A 1 18.39 14.08 -6.40
C PRO A 1 17.38 15.23 -6.49
N SER A 2 17.55 16.33 -5.75
CA SER A 2 16.59 17.47 -5.76
C SER A 2 16.43 18.13 -7.14
N GLN A 3 17.46 18.20 -7.95
CA GLN A 3 17.42 18.81 -9.29
C GLN A 3 16.62 17.97 -10.29
N SER A 4 16.72 16.64 -10.22
CA SER A 4 15.96 15.73 -11.09
C SER A 4 14.47 15.78 -10.77
N LEU A 5 14.09 15.84 -9.50
CA LEU A 5 12.70 15.96 -9.06
C LEU A 5 12.09 17.31 -9.49
N LEU A 6 12.86 18.41 -9.35
CA LEU A 6 12.44 19.72 -9.83
C LEU A 6 12.26 19.74 -11.35
N PHE A 7 13.14 19.08 -12.10
CA PHE A 7 13.03 18.94 -13.55
C PHE A 7 11.76 18.17 -13.95
N LEU A 8 11.44 17.05 -13.29
CA LEU A 8 10.20 16.28 -13.53
C LEU A 8 8.95 17.12 -13.24
N GLY A 9 8.93 17.87 -12.13
CA GLY A 9 7.86 18.80 -11.80
C GLY A 9 7.69 19.89 -12.86
N LEU A 10 8.82 20.44 -13.37
CA LEU A 10 8.80 21.41 -14.45
C LEU A 10 8.23 20.83 -15.74
N VAL A 11 8.64 19.61 -16.12
CA VAL A 11 8.11 18.91 -17.31
C VAL A 11 6.60 18.73 -17.21
N ALA A 12 6.09 18.26 -16.08
CA ALA A 12 4.67 18.10 -15.86
C ALA A 12 3.92 19.44 -15.92
N ALA A 13 4.47 20.51 -15.34
CA ALA A 13 3.90 21.86 -15.41
C ALA A 13 3.86 22.39 -16.83
N VAL A 14 4.91 22.17 -17.63
CA VAL A 14 4.95 22.52 -19.06
C VAL A 14 3.91 21.74 -19.84
N CYS A 15 3.78 20.42 -19.61
CA CYS A 15 2.76 19.60 -20.26
C CYS A 15 1.34 20.06 -19.91
N LEU A 16 1.06 20.38 -18.65
CA LEU A 16 -0.20 20.99 -18.24
C LEU A 16 -0.44 22.32 -18.94
N GLY A 17 0.56 23.21 -18.96
CA GLY A 17 0.48 24.52 -19.64
C GLY A 17 0.19 24.38 -21.12
N LEU A 18 0.87 23.45 -21.82
CA LEU A 18 0.63 23.17 -23.24
C LEU A 18 -0.78 22.59 -23.47
N ASN A 19 -1.25 21.71 -22.61
CA ASN A 19 -2.59 21.14 -22.70
C ASN A 19 -3.66 22.23 -22.51
N LEU A 20 -3.51 23.08 -21.49
CA LEU A 20 -4.43 24.19 -21.26
C LEU A 20 -4.37 25.24 -22.40
N LEU A 21 -3.18 25.53 -22.92
CA LEU A 21 -3.01 26.42 -24.07
C LEU A 21 -3.72 25.87 -25.31
N PHE A 22 -3.53 24.58 -25.59
CA PHE A 22 -4.21 23.90 -26.69
C PHE A 22 -5.73 23.97 -26.54
N LEU A 23 -6.25 23.69 -25.35
CA LEU A 23 -7.69 23.79 -25.04
C LEU A 23 -8.21 25.22 -25.20
N THR A 24 -7.48 26.22 -24.73
CA THR A 24 -7.88 27.62 -24.86
C THR A 24 -7.87 28.10 -26.29
N ILE A 25 -6.83 27.79 -27.08
CA ILE A 25 -6.78 28.07 -28.52
C ILE A 25 -7.93 27.40 -29.24
N TYR A 26 -8.19 26.13 -28.96
CA TYR A 26 -9.29 25.37 -29.53
C TYR A 26 -10.65 26.01 -29.21
N LEU A 27 -10.89 26.44 -27.99
CA LEU A 27 -12.11 27.13 -27.57
C LEU A 27 -12.26 28.50 -28.28
N ILE A 28 -11.17 29.26 -28.36
CA ILE A 28 -11.14 30.56 -29.08
C ILE A 28 -11.43 30.37 -30.58
N CYS A 29 -10.78 29.40 -31.22
CA CYS A 29 -11.07 29.08 -32.62
C CYS A 29 -12.54 28.70 -32.83
N LEU A 30 -13.12 27.90 -31.93
CA LEU A 30 -14.55 27.57 -32.00
C LEU A 30 -15.46 28.79 -31.83
N CYS A 31 -15.03 29.79 -31.02
CA CYS A 31 -15.76 31.04 -30.86
C CYS A 31 -15.59 31.99 -32.08
N CYS A 32 -14.35 32.09 -32.61
CA CYS A 32 -14.03 32.99 -33.74
C CYS A 32 -14.60 32.49 -35.06
N CYS A 33 -14.54 31.18 -35.33
CA CYS A 33 -15.13 30.59 -36.56
C CYS A 33 -16.68 30.72 -36.61
N LYS A 34 -17.31 31.28 -35.58
CA LYS A 34 -18.74 31.54 -35.54
C LYS A 34 -19.15 32.76 -36.41
N ARG A 35 -18.16 33.57 -36.85
CA ARG A 35 -18.44 34.91 -37.47
C ARG A 35 -18.61 34.88 -38.97
N ASP A 36 -18.21 33.84 -39.69
CA ASP A 36 -18.08 33.89 -41.15
C ASP A 36 -18.74 32.71 -41.94
N GLN A 37 -19.73 32.02 -41.39
CA GLN A 37 -20.43 31.00 -42.19
C GLN A 37 -21.92 31.24 -42.23
N GLU A 38 -22.37 31.70 -43.42
CA GLU A 38 -23.72 31.55 -43.91
C GLU A 38 -24.15 30.08 -43.97
N PRO A 39 -25.46 29.81 -43.89
CA PRO A 39 -26.00 28.49 -43.60
C PRO A 39 -26.06 27.61 -44.85
N GLU A 40 -24.96 27.00 -45.26
CA GLU A 40 -25.03 25.86 -46.17
C GLU A 40 -24.46 24.58 -45.56
N SER A 41 -25.45 23.76 -45.18
CA SER A 41 -25.45 22.32 -45.38
C SER A 41 -24.19 21.52 -45.05
N LYS A 42 -24.18 20.95 -43.92
CA LYS A 42 -23.92 19.53 -43.62
C LYS A 42 -23.88 19.41 -42.12
N ARG A 43 -24.98 18.94 -41.53
CA ARG A 43 -25.05 18.66 -40.10
C ARG A 43 -23.91 17.71 -39.74
N PRO A 44 -22.90 18.15 -38.98
CA PRO A 44 -21.89 17.22 -38.51
C PRO A 44 -22.57 16.17 -37.64
N HIS A 45 -22.23 14.93 -37.90
CA HIS A 45 -22.81 13.76 -37.26
C HIS A 45 -22.85 13.91 -35.73
N SER A 46 -24.02 14.19 -35.19
CA SER A 46 -24.32 14.23 -33.75
C SER A 46 -23.86 12.94 -33.04
N CYS A 47 -23.88 11.84 -33.79
CA CYS A 47 -23.41 10.55 -33.32
C CYS A 47 -21.92 10.54 -32.88
N CYS A 48 -21.02 11.21 -33.64
CA CYS A 48 -19.58 11.20 -33.29
C CYS A 48 -19.28 11.83 -31.93
N VAL A 49 -19.95 12.94 -31.60
CA VAL A 49 -19.73 13.61 -30.31
C VAL A 49 -20.22 12.76 -29.15
N THR A 50 -21.37 12.10 -29.32
CA THR A 50 -21.91 11.20 -28.29
C THR A 50 -21.02 9.97 -28.12
N TRP A 51 -20.54 9.36 -29.22
CA TRP A 51 -19.62 8.23 -29.15
C TRP A 51 -18.28 8.60 -28.50
N MET A 52 -17.71 9.75 -28.84
CA MET A 52 -16.49 10.24 -28.16
C MET A 52 -16.68 10.42 -26.67
N ALA A 53 -17.81 10.96 -26.24
CA ALA A 53 -18.09 11.14 -24.82
C ALA A 53 -18.32 9.79 -24.09
N VAL A 54 -19.00 8.84 -24.74
CA VAL A 54 -19.22 7.48 -24.19
C VAL A 54 -17.90 6.73 -24.08
N THR A 55 -17.07 6.75 -25.12
CA THR A 55 -15.75 6.07 -25.09
C THR A 55 -14.83 6.69 -24.04
N ALA A 56 -14.79 8.03 -23.93
CA ALA A 56 -14.03 8.70 -22.88
C ALA A 56 -14.53 8.34 -21.48
N GLY A 57 -15.85 8.24 -21.27
CA GLY A 57 -16.43 7.80 -20.01
C GLY A 57 -16.08 6.35 -19.65
N LEU A 58 -16.08 5.45 -20.63
CA LEU A 58 -15.66 4.05 -20.42
C LEU A 58 -14.17 3.96 -20.07
N ILE A 59 -13.32 4.74 -20.74
CA ILE A 59 -11.89 4.81 -20.42
C ILE A 59 -11.68 5.35 -19.00
N CYS A 60 -12.44 6.38 -18.58
CA CYS A 60 -12.39 6.88 -17.21
C CYS A 60 -12.79 5.82 -16.17
N CYS A 61 -13.85 5.06 -16.43
CA CYS A 61 -14.26 3.98 -15.52
C CYS A 61 -13.19 2.90 -15.41
N ALA A 62 -12.60 2.50 -16.54
CA ALA A 62 -11.47 1.55 -16.55
C ALA A 62 -10.25 2.12 -15.81
N ALA A 63 -9.92 3.39 -16.04
CA ALA A 63 -8.84 4.09 -15.37
C ALA A 63 -9.03 4.12 -13.85
N VAL A 64 -10.25 4.39 -13.36
CA VAL A 64 -10.55 4.35 -11.93
C VAL A 64 -10.30 2.96 -11.35
N GLY A 65 -10.64 1.88 -12.06
CA GLY A 65 -10.29 0.52 -11.66
C GLY A 65 -8.78 0.30 -11.51
N ILE A 66 -8.00 0.76 -12.49
CA ILE A 66 -6.53 0.75 -12.46
C ILE A 66 -6.01 1.58 -11.27
N GLY A 67 -6.59 2.77 -11.05
CA GLY A 67 -6.21 3.64 -9.93
C GLY A 67 -6.50 3.02 -8.57
N PHE A 68 -7.62 2.34 -8.40
CA PHE A 68 -7.93 1.59 -7.17
C PHE A 68 -6.91 0.50 -6.90
N TYR A 69 -6.56 -0.27 -7.92
CA TYR A 69 -5.53 -1.30 -7.82
C TYR A 69 -4.19 -0.68 -7.40
N GLY A 70 -3.71 0.36 -8.11
CA GLY A 70 -2.47 1.04 -7.78
C GLY A 70 -2.47 1.67 -6.39
N ASN A 71 -3.60 2.24 -5.93
CA ASN A 71 -3.72 2.80 -4.60
C ASN A 71 -3.65 1.71 -3.50
N SER A 72 -4.23 0.54 -3.76
CA SER A 72 -4.14 -0.62 -2.86
C SER A 72 -2.73 -1.17 -2.78
N GLU A 73 -2.08 -1.43 -3.92
CA GLU A 73 -0.70 -1.95 -3.97
C GLU A 73 0.30 -0.99 -3.27
N THR A 74 0.18 0.32 -3.52
CA THR A 74 1.03 1.29 -2.81
C THR A 74 0.80 1.26 -1.31
N ASN A 75 -0.46 1.17 -0.87
CA ASN A 75 -0.80 1.07 0.55
C ASN A 75 -0.25 -0.21 1.18
N ASP A 76 -0.36 -1.34 0.49
CA ASP A 76 0.16 -2.62 0.97
C ASP A 76 1.69 -2.61 1.08
N GLY A 77 2.38 -2.01 0.11
CA GLY A 77 3.83 -1.83 0.15
C GLY A 77 4.29 -0.93 1.32
N VAL A 78 3.59 0.18 1.57
CA VAL A 78 3.89 1.05 2.72
C VAL A 78 3.55 0.35 4.04
N TYR A 79 2.48 -0.45 4.08
CA TYR A 79 2.12 -1.21 5.27
C TYR A 79 3.18 -2.25 5.63
N GLN A 80 3.75 -2.94 4.64
CA GLN A 80 4.88 -3.87 4.84
C GLN A 80 6.11 -3.14 5.41
N LEU A 81 6.43 -1.95 4.88
CA LEU A 81 7.49 -1.11 5.45
C LEU A 81 7.21 -0.77 6.91
N LEU A 82 6.01 -0.29 7.23
CA LEU A 82 5.63 0.09 8.59
C LEU A 82 5.72 -1.09 9.56
N TYR A 83 5.26 -2.26 9.12
CA TYR A 83 5.35 -3.49 9.89
C TYR A 83 6.80 -3.90 10.17
N ALA A 84 7.66 -3.85 9.15
CA ALA A 84 9.07 -4.16 9.30
C ALA A 84 9.80 -3.15 10.22
N LEU A 85 9.50 -1.86 10.11
CA LEU A 85 10.03 -0.82 11.01
C LEU A 85 9.59 -1.02 12.45
N ASP A 86 8.33 -1.38 12.68
CA ASP A 86 7.80 -1.65 14.02
C ASP A 86 8.45 -2.89 14.64
N HIS A 87 8.59 -3.96 13.85
CA HIS A 87 9.24 -5.19 14.30
C HIS A 87 10.72 -4.96 14.64
N ALA A 88 11.45 -4.24 13.78
CA ALA A 88 12.83 -3.85 14.04
C ALA A 88 12.94 -2.98 15.30
N ASN A 89 12.04 -2.00 15.47
CA ASN A 89 11.99 -1.15 16.66
C ASN A 89 11.74 -1.98 17.93
N HIS A 90 10.82 -2.94 17.88
CA HIS A 90 10.54 -3.84 19.00
C HIS A 90 11.76 -4.68 19.38
N THR A 91 12.48 -5.21 18.38
CA THR A 91 13.71 -5.98 18.57
C THR A 91 14.80 -5.12 19.23
N LEU A 92 15.06 -3.91 18.72
CA LEU A 92 16.06 -3.00 19.28
C LEU A 92 15.73 -2.55 20.69
N THR A 93 14.47 -2.23 20.96
CA THR A 93 13.99 -1.89 22.31
C THR A 93 14.09 -3.08 23.26
N GLY A 94 13.82 -4.29 22.76
CA GLY A 94 14.00 -5.54 23.48
C GLY A 94 15.46 -5.76 23.91
N ILE A 95 16.41 -5.54 23.00
CA ILE A 95 17.85 -5.61 23.28
C ILE A 95 18.23 -4.63 24.40
N ASP A 96 17.85 -3.35 24.27
CA ASP A 96 18.16 -2.32 25.26
C ASP A 96 17.58 -2.67 26.65
N SER A 97 16.33 -3.14 26.69
CA SER A 97 15.67 -3.52 27.96
C SER A 97 16.32 -4.73 28.60
N LEU A 98 16.73 -5.71 27.79
CA LEU A 98 17.41 -6.92 28.25
C LEU A 98 18.81 -6.62 28.79
N VAL A 99 19.57 -5.79 28.09
CA VAL A 99 20.90 -5.31 28.53
C VAL A 99 20.78 -4.52 29.81
N ALA A 100 19.85 -3.57 29.88
CA ALA A 100 19.63 -2.76 31.09
C ALA A 100 19.19 -3.64 32.30
N GLY A 101 18.25 -4.57 32.07
CA GLY A 101 17.77 -5.50 33.11
C GLY A 101 18.88 -6.40 33.62
N THR A 102 19.66 -7.01 32.74
CA THR A 102 20.78 -7.88 33.10
C THR A 102 21.88 -7.11 33.82
N THR A 103 22.19 -5.91 33.36
CA THR A 103 23.18 -5.03 34.04
C THR A 103 22.74 -4.65 35.43
N LEU A 104 21.46 -4.27 35.60
CA LEU A 104 20.90 -3.96 36.91
C LEU A 104 20.92 -5.20 37.87
N GLN A 105 20.55 -6.36 37.34
CA GLN A 105 20.55 -7.63 38.06
C GLN A 105 21.95 -8.00 38.52
N MET A 106 22.98 -7.86 37.69
CA MET A 106 24.36 -8.12 38.03
C MET A 106 24.90 -7.09 39.01
N ARG A 107 24.64 -5.80 38.81
CA ARG A 107 25.21 -4.73 39.63
C ARG A 107 24.57 -4.61 40.98
N VAL A 108 23.25 -4.72 41.07
CA VAL A 108 22.52 -4.49 42.35
C VAL A 108 22.15 -5.82 43.01
N GLY A 109 21.53 -6.75 42.26
CA GLY A 109 21.05 -8.01 42.80
C GLY A 109 22.18 -8.92 43.28
N LEU A 110 23.17 -9.13 42.40
CA LEU A 110 24.32 -10.00 42.76
C LEU A 110 25.22 -9.35 43.80
N GLU A 111 25.52 -8.05 43.67
CA GLU A 111 26.36 -7.34 44.68
C GLU A 111 25.76 -7.40 46.09
N GLN A 112 24.44 -7.23 46.24
CA GLN A 112 23.76 -7.32 47.52
C GLN A 112 23.97 -8.69 48.22
N HIS A 113 23.83 -9.77 47.44
CA HIS A 113 24.08 -11.13 48.00
C HIS A 113 25.55 -11.38 48.28
N LEU A 114 26.46 -10.93 47.39
CA LEU A 114 27.90 -11.09 47.56
C LEU A 114 28.42 -10.34 48.79
N VAL A 115 27.94 -9.12 49.07
CA VAL A 115 28.31 -8.35 50.26
C VAL A 115 27.88 -9.09 51.54
N ARG A 116 26.64 -9.59 51.61
CA ARG A 116 26.17 -10.38 52.74
C ARG A 116 26.97 -11.68 52.95
N LEU A 117 27.24 -12.38 51.82
CA LEU A 117 28.07 -13.58 51.87
C LEU A 117 29.50 -13.27 52.34
N THR A 118 30.05 -12.12 51.97
CA THR A 118 31.37 -11.65 52.42
C THR A 118 31.39 -11.44 53.94
N GLU A 119 30.33 -10.87 54.50
CA GLU A 119 30.18 -10.70 55.96
C GLU A 119 30.04 -12.05 56.66
N LEU A 120 29.20 -12.96 56.13
CA LEU A 120 28.94 -14.27 56.74
C LEU A 120 30.16 -15.23 56.67
N LEU A 121 30.95 -15.15 55.60
CA LEU A 121 32.09 -16.02 55.30
C LEU A 121 33.44 -15.38 55.69
N ALA A 122 33.46 -14.21 56.32
CA ALA A 122 34.66 -13.43 56.64
C ALA A 122 35.73 -14.21 57.47
N THR A 123 35.31 -15.27 58.19
CA THR A 123 36.18 -16.10 59.00
C THR A 123 37.11 -17.02 58.16
N ARG A 124 36.82 -17.22 56.84
CA ARG A 124 37.60 -18.11 55.99
C ARG A 124 38.10 -17.33 54.77
N GLY A 125 39.44 -17.12 54.70
CA GLY A 125 40.10 -16.38 53.63
C GLY A 125 39.87 -16.95 52.21
N ASP A 126 39.79 -18.28 52.09
CA ASP A 126 39.60 -18.97 50.80
C ASP A 126 38.25 -18.64 50.16
N TYR A 127 37.16 -18.62 50.96
CA TYR A 127 35.82 -18.26 50.50
C TYR A 127 35.74 -16.76 50.14
N LEU A 128 36.41 -15.92 50.90
CA LEU A 128 36.48 -14.48 50.67
C LEU A 128 37.16 -14.17 49.32
N GLN A 129 38.23 -14.91 48.98
CA GLN A 129 38.91 -14.77 47.69
C GLN A 129 37.99 -15.18 46.54
N THR A 130 37.25 -16.27 46.71
CA THR A 130 36.26 -16.72 45.71
C THR A 130 35.17 -15.67 45.49
N LEU A 131 34.61 -15.08 46.55
CA LEU A 131 33.58 -14.05 46.43
C LEU A 131 34.11 -12.78 45.74
N LYS A 132 35.32 -12.32 46.04
CA LYS A 132 35.97 -11.20 45.34
C LYS A 132 36.17 -11.48 43.87
N PHE A 133 36.56 -12.73 43.53
CA PHE A 133 36.71 -13.15 42.14
C PHE A 133 35.37 -13.14 41.39
N MET A 134 34.30 -13.60 42.05
CA MET A 134 32.94 -13.51 41.46
C MET A 134 32.52 -12.06 41.26
N GLN A 135 32.85 -11.15 42.17
CA GLN A 135 32.57 -9.72 41.97
C GLN A 135 33.33 -9.14 40.77
N GLN A 136 34.60 -9.50 40.57
CA GLN A 136 35.37 -9.08 39.39
C GLN A 136 34.77 -9.62 38.08
N LEU A 137 34.25 -10.85 38.09
CA LEU A 137 33.58 -11.42 36.92
C LEU A 137 32.26 -10.70 36.62
N ALA A 138 31.50 -10.33 37.68
CA ALA A 138 30.26 -9.54 37.50
C ALA A 138 30.57 -8.15 36.93
N ASP A 139 31.61 -7.47 37.44
CA ASP A 139 32.04 -6.18 36.90
C ASP A 139 32.51 -6.30 35.44
N SER A 140 33.17 -7.40 35.09
CA SER A 140 33.56 -7.68 33.71
C SER A 140 32.33 -7.84 32.78
N ILE A 141 31.29 -8.54 33.24
CA ILE A 141 30.03 -8.66 32.49
C ILE A 141 29.38 -7.28 32.30
N VAL A 142 29.27 -6.50 33.34
CA VAL A 142 28.69 -5.15 33.28
C VAL A 142 29.46 -4.26 32.32
N LEU A 143 30.79 -4.35 32.31
CA LEU A 143 31.64 -3.61 31.39
C LEU A 143 31.40 -4.02 29.95
N GLN A 144 31.30 -5.30 29.64
CA GLN A 144 31.01 -5.79 28.30
C GLN A 144 29.61 -5.37 27.83
N LEU A 145 28.60 -5.49 28.66
CA LEU A 145 27.24 -5.07 28.36
C LEU A 145 27.14 -3.55 28.15
N SER A 146 27.88 -2.76 28.94
CA SER A 146 27.93 -1.29 28.74
C SER A 146 28.67 -0.85 27.46
N GLY A 147 29.49 -1.73 26.89
CA GLY A 147 30.17 -1.52 25.62
C GLY A 147 29.29 -1.80 24.38
N LEU A 148 28.11 -2.40 24.57
CA LEU A 148 27.16 -2.59 23.48
C LEU A 148 26.55 -1.24 23.07
N PRO A 149 26.26 -1.04 21.78
CA PRO A 149 25.61 0.18 21.32
C PRO A 149 24.24 0.34 21.95
N VAL A 150 23.91 1.56 22.36
CA VAL A 150 22.60 1.90 22.91
C VAL A 150 21.68 2.22 21.72
N TRP A 151 20.66 1.42 21.53
CA TRP A 151 19.73 1.52 20.40
C TRP A 151 18.60 2.53 20.62
N ARG A 152 18.50 3.12 21.79
CA ARG A 152 17.40 4.05 22.14
C ARG A 152 17.26 5.22 21.18
N GLY A 153 18.36 5.80 20.71
CA GLY A 153 18.34 6.86 19.70
C GLY A 153 17.79 6.38 18.37
N THR A 154 18.29 5.25 17.90
CA THR A 154 17.85 4.62 16.65
C THR A 154 16.38 4.20 16.72
N SER A 155 15.95 3.60 17.83
CA SER A 155 14.56 3.23 18.08
C SER A 155 13.63 4.45 18.04
N ALA A 156 14.01 5.57 18.68
CA ALA A 156 13.23 6.81 18.61
C ALA A 156 13.13 7.36 17.18
N ASN A 157 14.22 7.31 16.42
CA ASN A 157 14.24 7.74 15.01
C ASN A 157 13.39 6.83 14.12
N LEU A 158 13.43 5.51 14.31
CA LEU A 158 12.57 4.56 13.59
C LEU A 158 11.09 4.80 13.88
N THR A 159 10.73 5.02 15.15
CA THR A 159 9.35 5.32 15.54
C THR A 159 8.86 6.64 14.95
N ALA A 160 9.70 7.68 14.96
CA ALA A 160 9.37 8.96 14.36
C ALA A 160 9.20 8.83 12.84
N LEU A 161 10.09 8.10 12.17
CA LEU A 161 9.98 7.80 10.74
C LEU A 161 8.69 7.04 10.42
N ALA A 162 8.41 5.98 11.15
CA ALA A 162 7.20 5.16 10.96
C ALA A 162 5.92 6.00 11.14
N SER A 163 5.86 6.85 12.17
CA SER A 163 4.70 7.72 12.41
C SER A 163 4.52 8.75 11.29
N HIS A 164 5.62 9.30 10.77
CA HIS A 164 5.58 10.26 9.66
C HIS A 164 5.13 9.61 8.35
N VAL A 165 5.67 8.43 8.04
CA VAL A 165 5.28 7.65 6.86
C VAL A 165 3.81 7.26 6.94
N ALA A 166 3.34 6.77 8.09
CA ALA A 166 1.94 6.41 8.30
C ALA A 166 0.99 7.61 8.11
N TYR A 167 1.40 8.79 8.62
CA TYR A 167 0.65 10.02 8.46
C TYR A 167 0.53 10.43 6.98
N VAL A 168 1.64 10.46 6.26
CA VAL A 168 1.67 10.83 4.83
C VAL A 168 0.84 9.84 4.01
N GLU A 169 0.97 8.53 4.28
CA GLU A 169 0.23 7.48 3.58
C GLU A 169 -1.26 7.58 3.79
N TYR A 170 -1.72 7.84 5.01
CA TYR A 170 -3.14 8.02 5.31
C TYR A 170 -3.75 9.16 4.47
N TYR A 171 -3.08 10.32 4.39
CA TYR A 171 -3.58 11.44 3.59
C TYR A 171 -3.47 11.19 2.09
N ARG A 172 -2.43 10.50 1.63
CA ARG A 172 -2.31 10.07 0.24
C ARG A 172 -3.49 9.18 -0.14
N TRP A 173 -3.73 8.12 0.63
CA TRP A 173 -4.81 7.17 0.39
C TRP A 173 -6.18 7.88 0.35
N LEU A 174 -6.45 8.75 1.32
CA LEU A 174 -7.69 9.53 1.38
C LEU A 174 -7.83 10.48 0.19
N ALA A 175 -6.76 11.17 -0.20
CA ALA A 175 -6.77 12.07 -1.35
C ALA A 175 -7.11 11.35 -2.65
N TYR A 176 -6.54 10.16 -2.87
CA TYR A 176 -6.87 9.35 -4.05
C TYR A 176 -8.31 8.84 -4.02
N LEU A 177 -8.81 8.43 -2.87
CA LEU A 177 -10.21 8.03 -2.73
C LEU A 177 -11.15 9.17 -3.12
N LEU A 178 -10.90 10.38 -2.63
CA LEU A 178 -11.68 11.57 -2.99
C LEU A 178 -11.52 11.90 -4.47
N PHE A 179 -10.35 11.72 -5.04
CA PHE A 179 -10.10 11.94 -6.45
C PHE A 179 -10.86 10.94 -7.33
N PHE A 180 -10.92 9.67 -6.98
CA PHE A 180 -11.74 8.67 -7.68
C PHE A 180 -13.22 9.01 -7.66
N ILE A 181 -13.75 9.44 -6.50
CA ILE A 181 -15.14 9.87 -6.36
C ILE A 181 -15.40 11.10 -7.24
N LEU A 182 -14.48 12.05 -7.29
CA LEU A 182 -14.60 13.24 -8.14
C LEU A 182 -14.63 12.84 -9.61
N VAL A 183 -13.72 11.99 -10.09
CA VAL A 183 -13.68 11.51 -11.48
C VAL A 183 -15.01 10.83 -11.85
N LEU A 184 -15.51 9.92 -11.01
CA LEU A 184 -16.78 9.23 -11.25
C LEU A 184 -17.97 10.18 -11.26
N THR A 185 -18.02 11.14 -10.35
CA THR A 185 -19.10 12.16 -10.28
C THR A 185 -19.10 13.03 -11.56
N VAL A 186 -17.94 13.45 -12.04
CA VAL A 186 -17.86 14.24 -13.26
C VAL A 186 -18.25 13.42 -14.49
N CYS A 187 -17.87 12.14 -14.56
CA CYS A 187 -18.33 11.22 -15.60
C CYS A 187 -19.87 11.06 -15.60
N LEU A 188 -20.47 10.91 -14.42
CA LEU A 188 -21.92 10.84 -14.27
C LEU A 188 -22.61 12.14 -14.71
N LEU A 189 -22.05 13.29 -14.31
CA LEU A 189 -22.56 14.60 -14.75
C LEU A 189 -22.46 14.78 -16.26
N ALA A 190 -21.38 14.30 -16.89
CA ALA A 190 -21.22 14.30 -18.32
C ALA A 190 -22.31 13.45 -19.02
N CYS A 191 -22.54 12.23 -18.55
CA CYS A 191 -23.58 11.35 -19.07
C CYS A 191 -24.98 11.94 -18.88
N LEU A 192 -25.29 12.47 -17.70
CA LEU A 192 -26.57 13.10 -17.40
C LEU A 192 -26.78 14.40 -18.20
N GLY A 193 -25.73 15.20 -18.38
CA GLY A 193 -25.75 16.43 -19.17
C GLY A 193 -26.07 16.16 -20.63
N LEU A 194 -25.48 15.11 -21.20
CA LEU A 194 -25.77 14.67 -22.57
C LEU A 194 -27.17 14.07 -22.70
N ALA A 195 -27.61 13.24 -21.72
CA ALA A 195 -28.92 12.60 -21.74
C ALA A 195 -30.07 13.61 -21.55
N LYS A 196 -29.97 14.49 -20.56
CA LYS A 196 -31.00 15.52 -20.26
C LYS A 196 -30.89 16.77 -21.13
N ARG A 197 -29.81 16.94 -21.93
CA ARG A 197 -29.57 18.12 -22.78
C ARG A 197 -29.62 19.45 -22.03
N SER A 198 -29.24 19.46 -20.74
CA SER A 198 -29.29 20.63 -19.87
C SER A 198 -28.01 21.45 -20.00
N ARG A 199 -28.15 22.73 -20.34
CA ARG A 199 -27.01 23.68 -20.47
C ARG A 199 -26.31 23.88 -19.12
N TRP A 200 -27.06 23.87 -18.03
CA TRP A 200 -26.52 24.08 -16.68
C TRP A 200 -25.60 22.91 -16.25
N LEU A 201 -26.05 21.69 -16.47
CA LEU A 201 -25.27 20.48 -16.20
C LEU A 201 -23.98 20.45 -17.03
N LEU A 202 -24.05 20.91 -18.29
CA LEU A 202 -22.90 20.94 -19.16
C LEU A 202 -21.85 21.96 -18.70
N THR A 203 -22.28 23.12 -18.18
CA THR A 203 -21.37 24.14 -17.61
C THR A 203 -20.71 23.66 -16.33
N THR A 204 -21.50 23.05 -15.42
CA THR A 204 -20.96 22.48 -14.18
C THR A 204 -19.94 21.38 -14.46
N MET A 205 -20.26 20.49 -15.42
CA MET A 205 -19.34 19.45 -15.89
C MET A 205 -18.04 20.04 -16.46
N LEU A 206 -18.12 21.15 -17.22
CA LEU A 206 -16.91 21.81 -17.75
C LEU A 206 -16.03 22.36 -16.63
N CYS A 207 -16.60 23.03 -15.64
CA CYS A 207 -15.85 23.55 -14.50
C CYS A 207 -15.21 22.44 -13.67
N CYS A 208 -15.98 21.41 -13.33
CA CYS A 208 -15.45 20.24 -12.59
C CYS A 208 -14.44 19.45 -13.41
N GLY A 209 -14.63 19.33 -14.73
CA GLY A 209 -13.72 18.66 -15.64
C GLY A 209 -12.36 19.37 -15.74
N LEU A 210 -12.36 20.70 -15.78
CA LEU A 210 -11.12 21.49 -15.75
C LEU A 210 -10.38 21.30 -14.41
N LEU A 211 -11.10 21.32 -13.30
CA LEU A 211 -10.52 21.04 -11.98
C LEU A 211 -9.89 19.64 -11.95
N THR A 212 -10.62 18.63 -12.42
CA THR A 212 -10.14 17.25 -12.48
C THR A 212 -8.91 17.13 -13.38
N LEU A 213 -8.85 17.85 -14.49
CA LEU A 213 -7.71 17.88 -15.40
C LEU A 213 -6.46 18.45 -14.70
N ILE A 214 -6.59 19.55 -13.97
CA ILE A 214 -5.49 20.16 -13.21
C ILE A 214 -4.99 19.20 -12.13
N LEU A 215 -5.91 18.60 -11.35
CA LEU A 215 -5.58 17.63 -10.31
C LEU A 215 -4.89 16.39 -10.91
N SER A 216 -5.33 15.93 -12.07
CA SER A 216 -4.73 14.80 -12.76
C SER A 216 -3.27 15.05 -13.14
N TRP A 217 -2.95 16.21 -13.70
CA TRP A 217 -1.57 16.57 -14.01
C TRP A 217 -0.72 16.81 -12.77
N ALA A 218 -1.29 17.36 -11.70
CA ALA A 218 -0.60 17.47 -10.41
C ALA A 218 -0.28 16.10 -9.83
N SER A 219 -1.22 15.14 -9.91
CA SER A 219 -1.01 13.76 -9.51
C SER A 219 0.11 13.09 -10.33
N VAL A 220 0.10 13.23 -11.66
CA VAL A 220 1.19 12.74 -12.53
C VAL A 220 2.56 13.24 -12.05
N ALA A 221 2.66 14.54 -11.74
CA ALA A 221 3.91 15.14 -11.28
C ALA A 221 4.38 14.53 -9.95
N VAL A 222 3.49 14.42 -8.97
CA VAL A 222 3.81 13.91 -7.63
C VAL A 222 4.15 12.42 -7.68
N ASP A 223 3.32 11.62 -8.37
CA ASP A 223 3.53 10.17 -8.45
C ASP A 223 4.79 9.81 -9.23
N THR A 224 5.06 10.52 -10.32
CA THR A 224 6.30 10.32 -11.09
C THR A 224 7.53 10.69 -10.25
N ALA A 225 7.47 11.79 -9.51
CA ALA A 225 8.55 12.20 -8.63
C ALA A 225 8.76 11.19 -7.50
N ALA A 226 7.67 10.68 -6.90
CA ALA A 226 7.73 9.64 -5.89
C ALA A 226 8.31 8.32 -6.46
N ALA A 227 7.82 7.88 -7.62
CA ALA A 227 8.28 6.66 -8.28
C ALA A 227 9.78 6.72 -8.62
N VAL A 228 10.26 7.86 -9.16
CA VAL A 228 11.69 8.05 -9.46
C VAL A 228 12.51 8.09 -8.17
N GLY A 229 12.07 8.82 -7.15
CA GLY A 229 12.78 8.90 -5.87
C GLY A 229 12.88 7.55 -5.17
N THR A 230 11.79 6.76 -5.19
CA THR A 230 11.79 5.40 -4.63
C THR A 230 12.66 4.46 -5.47
N SER A 231 12.60 4.57 -6.80
CA SER A 231 13.44 3.77 -7.70
C SER A 231 14.93 4.06 -7.50
N ASP A 232 15.33 5.32 -7.32
CA ASP A 232 16.71 5.69 -7.02
C ASP A 232 17.19 5.09 -5.69
N PHE A 233 16.33 5.09 -4.67
CA PHE A 233 16.61 4.40 -3.40
C PHE A 233 16.80 2.89 -3.63
N CYS A 234 15.94 2.26 -4.41
CA CYS A 234 15.94 0.81 -4.67
C CYS A 234 17.15 0.31 -5.48
N VAL A 235 17.84 1.20 -6.20
CA VAL A 235 19.07 0.83 -6.94
C VAL A 235 20.24 0.53 -6.00
N ALA A 236 20.38 1.26 -4.89
CA ALA A 236 21.45 1.07 -3.93
C ALA A 236 21.00 1.43 -2.50
N PRO A 237 20.05 0.69 -1.92
CA PRO A 237 19.49 0.96 -0.62
C PRO A 237 20.54 0.88 0.49
N ASP A 238 21.46 -0.09 0.40
CA ASP A 238 22.54 -0.30 1.37
C ASP A 238 23.43 0.91 1.54
N LYS A 239 23.85 1.52 0.42
CA LYS A 239 24.69 2.73 0.43
C LYS A 239 23.96 3.92 1.04
N PHE A 240 22.67 4.03 0.75
CA PHE A 240 21.84 5.10 1.31
C PHE A 240 21.73 4.97 2.83
N ILE A 241 21.44 3.76 3.33
CA ILE A 241 21.29 3.49 4.76
C ILE A 241 22.63 3.69 5.47
N MET A 242 23.73 3.17 4.93
CA MET A 242 25.07 3.35 5.50
C MET A 242 25.44 4.83 5.64
N ASN A 243 25.18 5.63 4.61
CA ASN A 243 25.47 7.07 4.64
C ASN A 243 24.58 7.83 5.63
N GLN A 244 23.33 7.39 5.82
CA GLN A 244 22.40 8.03 6.74
C GLN A 244 22.68 7.70 8.21
N THR A 245 23.19 6.50 8.49
CA THR A 245 23.44 6.00 9.85
C THR A 245 24.88 6.21 10.34
N GLU A 246 25.79 6.68 9.47
CA GLU A 246 27.22 6.85 9.77
C GLU A 246 27.50 7.72 11.02
N SER A 247 26.61 8.65 11.34
CA SER A 247 26.77 9.53 12.50
C SER A 247 26.30 8.91 13.84
N GLU A 248 25.49 7.85 13.80
CA GLU A 248 24.84 7.32 15.00
C GLU A 248 25.36 5.93 15.40
N ILE A 249 25.69 5.10 14.42
CA ILE A 249 26.09 3.70 14.63
C ILE A 249 27.38 3.43 13.85
N SER A 250 28.25 2.57 14.39
CA SER A 250 29.47 2.17 13.67
C SER A 250 29.13 1.50 12.34
N ALA A 251 29.85 1.86 11.30
CA ALA A 251 29.66 1.32 9.96
C ALA A 251 29.76 -0.22 9.93
N GLU A 252 30.58 -0.82 10.81
CA GLU A 252 30.73 -2.27 10.94
C GLU A 252 29.46 -2.97 11.39
N VAL A 253 28.73 -2.38 12.37
CA VAL A 253 27.47 -2.91 12.88
C VAL A 253 26.37 -2.78 11.83
N VAL A 254 26.30 -1.64 11.16
CA VAL A 254 25.31 -1.45 10.06
C VAL A 254 25.58 -2.45 8.95
N HIS A 255 26.83 -2.62 8.54
CA HIS A 255 27.23 -3.57 7.52
C HIS A 255 26.87 -5.02 7.91
N TYR A 256 27.08 -5.39 9.17
CA TYR A 256 26.72 -6.72 9.67
C TYR A 256 25.22 -7.02 9.53
N TYR A 257 24.35 -6.06 9.84
CA TYR A 257 22.90 -6.25 9.73
C TYR A 257 22.36 -6.13 8.29
N LEU A 258 22.99 -5.32 7.44
CA LEU A 258 22.57 -5.15 6.05
C LEU A 258 22.88 -6.36 5.17
N TYR A 259 24.06 -6.94 5.34
CA TYR A 259 24.48 -8.04 4.45
C TYR A 259 24.25 -9.43 5.04
N CYS A 260 24.35 -9.58 6.36
CA CYS A 260 24.14 -10.84 7.10
C CYS A 260 24.79 -12.09 6.42
N GLU A 261 26.00 -11.92 5.88
CA GLU A 261 26.73 -13.01 5.24
C GLU A 261 27.39 -13.91 6.27
N GLN A 262 27.47 -15.21 6.00
CA GLN A 262 28.13 -16.19 6.88
C GLN A 262 29.63 -15.93 7.06
N SER A 263 30.24 -15.18 6.16
CA SER A 263 31.65 -14.77 6.21
C SER A 263 31.90 -13.60 7.18
N LEU A 264 30.85 -12.84 7.53
CA LEU A 264 30.98 -11.72 8.46
C LEU A 264 30.99 -12.21 9.91
N SER A 265 32.00 -11.76 10.65
CA SER A 265 32.06 -12.00 12.10
C SER A 265 31.04 -11.11 12.80
N ASN A 266 30.30 -11.69 13.76
CA ASN A 266 29.39 -10.94 14.60
C ASN A 266 30.21 -9.93 15.46
N PRO A 267 30.00 -8.63 15.34
CA PRO A 267 30.74 -7.60 16.09
C PRO A 267 30.56 -7.71 17.60
N PHE A 268 29.49 -8.37 18.05
CA PHE A 268 29.19 -8.58 19.47
C PHE A 268 29.72 -9.90 20.02
N GLN A 269 30.29 -10.75 19.19
CA GLN A 269 30.69 -12.10 19.57
C GLN A 269 31.71 -12.11 20.72
N GLN A 270 32.63 -11.14 20.73
CA GLN A 270 33.61 -11.04 21.79
C GLN A 270 32.93 -10.74 23.14
N ALA A 271 32.05 -9.75 23.19
CA ALA A 271 31.32 -9.38 24.40
C ALA A 271 30.45 -10.53 24.92
N LEU A 272 29.71 -11.20 24.03
CA LEU A 272 28.89 -12.37 24.36
C LEU A 272 29.73 -13.56 24.89
N THR A 273 30.89 -13.79 24.25
CA THR A 273 31.80 -14.88 24.72
C THR A 273 32.38 -14.60 26.09
N VAL A 274 32.78 -13.37 26.37
CA VAL A 274 33.26 -12.97 27.71
C VAL A 274 32.15 -13.10 28.73
N PHE A 275 30.94 -12.63 28.40
CA PHE A 275 29.78 -12.79 29.26
C PHE A 275 29.49 -14.25 29.57
N GLN A 276 29.44 -15.12 28.56
CA GLN A 276 29.21 -16.56 28.76
C GLN A 276 30.26 -17.21 29.63
N ARG A 277 31.55 -16.93 29.36
CA ARG A 277 32.66 -17.49 30.17
C ARG A 277 32.59 -17.04 31.61
N SER A 278 32.36 -15.74 31.84
CA SER A 278 32.28 -15.19 33.22
C SER A 278 31.11 -15.79 33.97
N LEU A 279 29.94 -15.95 33.29
CA LEU A 279 28.76 -16.56 33.89
C LEU A 279 28.99 -18.02 34.24
N THR A 280 29.51 -18.83 33.31
CA THR A 280 29.82 -20.24 33.57
C THR A 280 30.84 -20.41 34.70
N THR A 281 31.85 -19.53 34.77
CA THR A 281 32.83 -19.55 35.85
C THR A 281 32.18 -19.23 37.20
N MET A 282 31.29 -18.22 37.24
CA MET A 282 30.54 -17.91 38.48
C MET A 282 29.60 -19.05 38.90
N GLN A 283 28.96 -19.71 37.97
CA GLN A 283 28.11 -20.88 38.25
C GLN A 283 28.92 -22.03 38.90
N ILE A 284 30.13 -22.32 38.40
CA ILE A 284 31.02 -23.33 38.96
C ILE A 284 31.44 -22.91 40.39
N GLN A 285 31.81 -21.65 40.61
CA GLN A 285 32.23 -21.15 41.92
C GLN A 285 31.11 -21.20 42.93
N ILE A 286 29.87 -20.79 42.56
CA ILE A 286 28.71 -20.83 43.45
C ILE A 286 28.31 -22.26 43.81
N GLN A 287 28.36 -23.20 42.85
CA GLN A 287 28.14 -24.62 43.15
C GLN A 287 29.18 -25.17 44.11
N GLY A 288 30.46 -24.83 43.96
CA GLY A 288 31.50 -25.17 44.92
C GLY A 288 31.21 -24.60 46.32
N LEU A 289 30.80 -23.33 46.40
CA LEU A 289 30.43 -22.72 47.70
C LEU A 289 29.20 -23.41 48.31
N ILE A 290 28.19 -23.76 47.55
CA ILE A 290 27.02 -24.50 48.06
C ILE A 290 27.45 -25.88 48.59
N GLN A 291 28.32 -26.58 47.89
CA GLN A 291 28.76 -27.91 48.29
C GLN A 291 29.66 -27.90 49.54
N PHE A 292 30.59 -26.93 49.65
CA PHE A 292 31.63 -26.95 50.68
C PHE A 292 31.39 -25.94 51.82
N ALA A 293 30.78 -24.78 51.56
CA ALA A 293 30.55 -23.75 52.56
C ALA A 293 29.21 -23.92 53.31
N LEU A 294 28.14 -24.40 52.62
CA LEU A 294 26.82 -24.56 53.20
C LEU A 294 26.77 -25.46 54.41
N PRO A 295 27.47 -26.63 54.52
CA PRO A 295 27.50 -27.45 55.71
C PRO A 295 28.15 -26.75 56.90
N LEU A 296 29.04 -25.77 56.64
CA LEU A 296 29.75 -25.02 57.70
C LEU A 296 28.99 -23.74 58.11
N PHE A 297 28.26 -23.14 57.20
CA PHE A 297 27.52 -21.88 57.34
C PHE A 297 26.09 -21.99 56.86
N PRO A 298 25.17 -22.65 57.55
CA PRO A 298 23.79 -22.82 57.10
C PRO A 298 23.04 -21.50 56.99
N THR A 299 23.47 -20.42 57.61
CA THR A 299 22.89 -19.07 57.46
C THR A 299 23.14 -18.45 56.13
N ALA A 300 24.13 -18.93 55.36
CA ALA A 300 24.44 -18.45 54.02
C ALA A 300 23.57 -19.09 52.89
N GLU A 301 22.74 -20.09 53.21
CA GLU A 301 21.93 -20.84 52.25
C GLU A 301 21.07 -19.95 51.39
N LYS A 302 20.33 -19.02 52.00
CA LYS A 302 19.43 -18.11 51.30
C LYS A 302 20.14 -17.25 50.28
N ASP A 303 21.31 -16.72 50.64
CA ASP A 303 22.08 -15.82 49.75
C ASP A 303 22.80 -16.63 48.66
N LEU A 304 23.32 -17.82 48.94
CA LEU A 304 23.92 -18.71 47.94
C LEU A 304 22.89 -19.17 46.90
N LEU A 305 21.69 -19.58 47.35
CA LEU A 305 20.59 -19.93 46.41
C LEU A 305 20.10 -18.71 45.62
N GLY A 306 20.05 -17.52 46.24
CA GLY A 306 19.73 -16.28 45.58
C GLY A 306 20.71 -15.97 44.44
N VAL A 307 22.01 -16.08 44.67
CA VAL A 307 23.05 -15.92 43.64
C VAL A 307 22.86 -16.95 42.53
N GLN A 308 22.63 -18.22 42.87
CA GLN A 308 22.42 -19.26 41.86
C GLN A 308 21.20 -18.95 40.95
N GLN A 309 20.10 -18.49 41.56
CA GLN A 309 18.90 -18.12 40.79
C GLN A 309 19.17 -16.93 39.88
N LEU A 310 19.91 -15.92 40.37
CA LEU A 310 20.30 -14.76 39.54
C LEU A 310 21.19 -15.19 38.37
N LEU A 311 22.14 -16.08 38.57
CA LEU A 311 23.01 -16.59 37.52
C LEU A 311 22.22 -17.38 36.44
N ASN A 312 21.28 -18.23 36.85
CA ASN A 312 20.41 -18.95 35.91
C ASN A 312 19.52 -18.00 35.12
N SER A 313 18.95 -16.97 35.74
CA SER A 313 18.20 -15.93 35.06
C SER A 313 19.05 -15.18 34.06
N SER A 314 20.30 -14.86 34.43
CA SER A 314 21.25 -14.18 33.55
C SER A 314 21.69 -15.05 32.36
N GLU A 315 21.76 -16.36 32.54
CA GLU A 315 22.02 -17.32 31.45
C GLU A 315 20.86 -17.30 30.42
N THR A 316 19.62 -17.31 30.90
CA THR A 316 18.46 -17.18 30.04
C THR A 316 18.48 -15.85 29.26
N SER A 317 18.81 -14.74 29.95
CA SER A 317 18.99 -13.43 29.34
C SER A 317 20.10 -13.41 28.28
N LEU A 318 21.22 -14.10 28.52
CA LEU A 318 22.32 -14.22 27.57
C LEU A 318 21.88 -14.97 26.29
N HIS A 319 21.16 -16.07 26.42
CA HIS A 319 20.65 -16.82 25.27
C HIS A 319 19.68 -15.97 24.46
N GLN A 320 18.78 -15.26 25.11
CA GLN A 320 17.83 -14.37 24.47
C GLN A 320 18.55 -13.20 23.78
N LEU A 321 19.53 -12.59 24.43
CA LEU A 321 20.35 -11.52 23.89
C LEU A 321 21.14 -11.99 22.65
N THR A 322 21.73 -13.19 22.71
CA THR A 322 22.46 -13.77 21.58
C THR A 322 21.54 -13.98 20.38
N ALA A 323 20.32 -14.45 20.60
CA ALA A 323 19.33 -14.64 19.55
C ALA A 323 18.86 -13.30 18.93
N MET A 324 18.68 -12.26 19.76
CA MET A 324 18.25 -10.92 19.29
C MET A 324 19.37 -10.16 18.56
N LEU A 325 20.62 -10.35 18.95
CA LEU A 325 21.80 -9.72 18.30
C LEU A 325 22.22 -10.45 17.02
N ASP A 326 21.63 -11.60 16.69
CA ASP A 326 21.86 -12.26 15.40
C ASP A 326 21.30 -11.39 14.27
N CYS A 327 22.07 -11.27 13.19
CA CYS A 327 21.67 -10.42 12.04
C CYS A 327 20.40 -10.89 11.33
N ARG A 328 20.06 -12.17 11.41
CA ARG A 328 18.96 -12.77 10.61
C ARG A 328 17.60 -12.12 10.83
N GLY A 329 17.28 -11.74 12.07
CA GLY A 329 16.01 -11.10 12.40
C GLY A 329 15.88 -9.73 11.72
N LEU A 330 16.81 -8.83 12.03
CA LEU A 330 16.81 -7.47 11.48
C LEU A 330 17.08 -7.45 9.96
N HIS A 331 17.90 -8.37 9.44
CA HIS A 331 18.11 -8.51 8.00
C HIS A 331 16.82 -8.92 7.28
N LYS A 332 16.04 -9.81 7.86
CA LYS A 332 14.74 -10.20 7.33
C LYS A 332 13.79 -9.01 7.28
N ASP A 333 13.69 -8.25 8.38
CA ASP A 333 12.85 -7.05 8.43
C ASP A 333 13.28 -6.02 7.38
N TYR A 334 14.59 -5.85 7.18
CA TYR A 334 15.13 -5.01 6.12
C TYR A 334 14.72 -5.46 4.72
N LEU A 335 14.82 -6.77 4.43
CA LEU A 335 14.41 -7.32 3.14
C LEU A 335 12.89 -7.21 2.92
N ASP A 336 12.09 -7.47 3.93
CA ASP A 336 10.63 -7.33 3.87
C ASP A 336 10.25 -5.86 3.61
N ALA A 337 10.92 -4.90 4.24
CA ALA A 337 10.74 -3.48 3.97
C ALA A 337 11.11 -3.09 2.53
N LEU A 338 12.22 -3.65 2.01
CA LEU A 338 12.65 -3.40 0.63
C LEU A 338 11.66 -3.98 -0.38
N ILE A 339 11.15 -5.19 -0.15
CA ILE A 339 10.15 -5.80 -1.03
C ILE A 339 8.89 -4.92 -1.06
N GLY A 340 8.42 -4.48 0.10
CA GLY A 340 7.24 -3.62 0.19
C GLY A 340 7.41 -2.30 -0.59
N ILE A 341 8.54 -1.62 -0.43
CA ILE A 341 8.76 -0.33 -1.09
C ILE A 341 9.13 -0.49 -2.56
N CYS A 342 10.11 -1.36 -2.86
CA CYS A 342 10.74 -1.41 -4.17
C CYS A 342 9.95 -2.24 -5.18
N TYR A 343 9.09 -3.13 -4.72
CA TYR A 343 8.24 -3.93 -5.58
C TYR A 343 6.79 -3.41 -5.54
N ASP A 344 6.08 -3.61 -4.44
CA ASP A 344 4.66 -3.27 -4.35
C ASP A 344 4.43 -1.75 -4.42
N GLY A 345 5.25 -0.97 -3.70
CA GLY A 345 5.16 0.48 -3.69
C GLY A 345 5.43 1.13 -5.04
N VAL A 346 6.49 0.71 -5.74
CA VAL A 346 6.83 1.25 -7.08
C VAL A 346 5.81 0.80 -8.11
N GLU A 347 5.38 -0.46 -8.08
CA GLU A 347 4.34 -0.99 -8.98
C GLU A 347 3.04 -0.20 -8.81
N GLY A 348 2.59 0.00 -7.57
CA GLY A 348 1.40 0.78 -7.26
C GLY A 348 1.48 2.22 -7.75
N LEU A 349 2.63 2.89 -7.55
CA LEU A 349 2.86 4.25 -8.05
C LEU A 349 2.79 4.33 -9.57
N LEU A 350 3.32 3.35 -10.30
CA LEU A 350 3.23 3.30 -11.76
C LEU A 350 1.79 3.17 -12.24
N TYR A 351 0.96 2.37 -11.56
CA TYR A 351 -0.47 2.30 -11.87
C TYR A 351 -1.21 3.61 -11.57
N LEU A 352 -0.82 4.34 -10.53
CA LEU A 352 -1.39 5.67 -10.23
C LEU A 352 -1.00 6.71 -11.31
N VAL A 353 0.24 6.69 -11.79
CA VAL A 353 0.67 7.51 -12.95
C VAL A 353 -0.16 7.18 -14.18
N LEU A 354 -0.32 5.89 -14.50
CA LEU A 354 -1.13 5.45 -15.64
C LEU A 354 -2.58 5.88 -15.51
N PHE A 355 -3.19 5.71 -14.34
CA PHE A 355 -4.53 6.22 -14.04
C PHE A 355 -4.63 7.71 -14.32
N SER A 356 -3.73 8.51 -13.77
CA SER A 356 -3.74 9.96 -13.88
C SER A 356 -3.58 10.44 -15.33
N LEU A 357 -2.74 9.77 -16.13
CA LEU A 357 -2.57 10.03 -17.55
C LEU A 357 -3.84 9.69 -18.36
N LEU A 358 -4.46 8.55 -18.09
CA LEU A 358 -5.70 8.15 -18.75
C LEU A 358 -6.86 9.12 -18.44
N VAL A 359 -6.95 9.54 -17.18
CA VAL A 359 -7.93 10.54 -16.73
C VAL A 359 -7.67 11.88 -17.42
N ALA A 360 -6.43 12.37 -17.46
CA ALA A 360 -6.06 13.61 -18.13
C ALA A 360 -6.42 13.58 -19.63
N ALA A 361 -6.10 12.50 -20.33
CA ALA A 361 -6.44 12.32 -21.74
C ALA A 361 -7.97 12.29 -21.95
N SER A 362 -8.70 11.54 -21.13
CA SER A 362 -10.15 11.42 -21.22
C SER A 362 -10.85 12.75 -20.97
N PHE A 363 -10.46 13.50 -19.94
CA PHE A 363 -11.04 14.82 -19.67
C PHE A 363 -10.67 15.86 -20.71
N SER A 364 -9.47 15.81 -21.29
CA SER A 364 -9.11 16.66 -22.43
C SER A 364 -10.05 16.42 -23.60
N THR A 365 -10.36 15.17 -23.94
CA THR A 365 -11.30 14.82 -25.01
C THR A 365 -12.73 15.25 -24.70
N ILE A 366 -13.20 15.07 -23.48
CA ILE A 366 -14.53 15.49 -23.02
C ILE A 366 -14.67 17.01 -23.08
N ILE A 367 -13.68 17.76 -22.62
CA ILE A 367 -13.68 19.23 -22.68
C ILE A 367 -13.71 19.71 -24.13
N CYS A 368 -12.98 19.07 -25.05
CA CYS A 368 -13.03 19.38 -26.47
C CYS A 368 -14.40 19.05 -27.11
N ALA A 369 -15.08 18.01 -26.64
CA ALA A 369 -16.39 17.60 -27.17
C ALA A 369 -17.54 18.50 -26.67
N THR A 370 -17.45 19.03 -25.46
CA THR A 370 -18.50 19.81 -24.78
C THR A 370 -18.99 21.02 -25.57
N PRO A 371 -18.14 21.91 -26.12
CA PRO A 371 -18.62 23.07 -26.89
C PRO A 371 -19.34 22.69 -28.19
N ARG A 372 -18.96 21.56 -28.79
CA ARG A 372 -19.66 21.03 -29.96
C ARG A 372 -21.06 20.55 -29.62
N ALA A 373 -21.20 19.85 -28.48
CA ALA A 373 -22.48 19.44 -27.95
C ALA A 373 -23.37 20.65 -27.61
N TRP A 374 -22.78 21.69 -27.01
CA TRP A 374 -23.48 22.94 -26.69
C TRP A 374 -24.07 23.63 -27.92
N LYS A 375 -23.26 23.77 -28.99
CA LYS A 375 -23.75 24.37 -30.27
C LYS A 375 -24.90 23.56 -30.84
N HIS A 376 -24.86 22.26 -30.76
CA HIS A 376 -25.90 21.38 -31.25
C HIS A 376 -27.23 21.53 -30.46
N PHE A 377 -27.16 21.76 -29.18
CA PHE A 377 -28.35 21.99 -28.34
C PHE A 377 -28.94 23.40 -28.57
N ALA A 378 -28.09 24.43 -28.73
CA ALA A 378 -28.53 25.79 -28.99
C ALA A 378 -29.26 25.98 -30.34
N GLY A 379 -28.76 25.33 -31.41
CA GLY A 379 -29.40 25.39 -32.72
C GLY A 379 -30.79 24.74 -32.76
N ARG A 380 -31.03 23.78 -31.89
CA ARG A 380 -32.30 23.06 -31.85
C ARG A 380 -33.37 23.73 -30.99
N ASP A 381 -33.00 24.52 -30.00
CA ASP A 381 -33.92 25.34 -29.25
C ASP A 381 -34.48 26.48 -30.14
N GLN A 382 -33.65 27.06 -31.03
CA GLN A 382 -34.12 28.04 -32.02
C GLN A 382 -35.10 27.44 -33.06
N ASP A 383 -34.85 26.18 -33.50
CA ASP A 383 -35.79 25.49 -34.40
C ASP A 383 -37.15 25.21 -33.74
N TYR A 384 -37.25 25.14 -32.42
CA TYR A 384 -38.52 24.99 -31.70
C TYR A 384 -39.25 26.32 -31.48
N ASP A 385 -38.52 27.40 -31.14
CA ASP A 385 -39.07 28.74 -30.97
C ASP A 385 -39.60 29.27 -32.32
N ASP A 386 -38.92 29.01 -33.45
CA ASP A 386 -39.39 29.36 -34.80
C ASP A 386 -40.63 28.56 -35.26
N MET A 387 -40.88 27.38 -34.66
CA MET A 387 -42.08 26.60 -34.94
C MET A 387 -43.32 27.06 -34.13
N ASP A 388 -43.08 27.62 -32.95
CA ASP A 388 -44.17 28.13 -32.09
C ASP A 388 -44.64 29.54 -32.51
N GLU A 389 -43.81 30.31 -33.28
CA GLU A 389 -44.22 31.60 -33.84
C GLU A 389 -44.96 31.49 -35.19
N GLU A 390 -45.03 30.29 -35.82
CA GLU A 390 -45.90 30.11 -36.98
C GLU A 390 -47.37 30.08 -36.56
N ASP A 391 -48.01 31.21 -36.73
CA ASP A 391 -49.44 31.44 -36.49
C ASP A 391 -50.30 30.32 -37.13
N PRO A 392 -51.07 29.53 -36.38
CA PRO A 392 -51.83 28.41 -36.88
C PRO A 392 -52.93 28.85 -37.89
N PHE A 393 -53.13 30.14 -38.07
CA PHE A 393 -54.12 30.72 -38.97
C PHE A 393 -53.56 31.26 -40.27
N ASN A 394 -52.24 31.12 -40.55
CA ASN A 394 -51.65 31.55 -41.82
C ASN A 394 -51.81 30.46 -42.89
N PRO A 395 -52.70 30.61 -43.87
CA PRO A 395 -52.99 29.59 -44.89
C PRO A 395 -51.87 29.40 -45.89
N GLN A 396 -50.86 30.28 -45.96
CA GLN A 396 -49.70 30.13 -46.84
C GLN A 396 -48.65 29.12 -46.30
N ALA A 397 -48.46 29.06 -44.99
CA ALA A 397 -47.52 28.11 -44.41
C ALA A 397 -47.97 26.65 -44.62
N ARG A 398 -49.29 26.42 -44.66
CA ARG A 398 -49.86 25.09 -44.90
C ARG A 398 -49.58 24.54 -46.34
N ARG A 399 -49.45 25.42 -47.32
CA ARG A 399 -49.17 25.04 -48.71
C ARG A 399 -47.71 24.66 -48.96
N ILE A 400 -46.76 25.19 -48.16
CA ILE A 400 -45.35 24.89 -48.28
C ILE A 400 -45.03 23.55 -47.61
N ALA A 401 -45.71 23.23 -46.49
CA ALA A 401 -45.50 21.96 -45.77
C ALA A 401 -45.97 20.72 -46.55
N THR A 402 -46.95 20.88 -47.47
CA THR A 402 -47.47 19.76 -48.27
C THR A 402 -46.62 19.46 -49.51
N HIS A 403 -45.68 20.33 -49.89
CA HIS A 403 -44.92 20.18 -51.15
C HIS A 403 -43.47 19.66 -50.97
N ASN A 404 -43.05 19.26 -49.75
CA ASN A 404 -41.69 18.79 -49.53
C ASN A 404 -41.68 17.36 -48.93
N PRO A 405 -41.87 16.31 -49.74
CA PRO A 405 -41.91 14.93 -49.28
C PRO A 405 -40.55 14.40 -48.77
N ALA A 406 -39.46 15.18 -48.96
CA ALA A 406 -38.12 14.76 -48.58
C ALA A 406 -37.78 14.94 -47.05
N ARG A 407 -38.64 15.64 -46.29
CA ARG A 407 -38.36 15.92 -44.86
C ARG A 407 -38.85 14.84 -43.93
N GLY A 408 -39.66 13.90 -44.41
CA GLY A 408 -40.26 12.83 -43.57
C GLY A 408 -39.37 11.59 -43.37
N GLN A 409 -38.33 11.39 -44.20
CA GLN A 409 -37.57 10.15 -44.20
C GLN A 409 -36.26 10.18 -43.40
N LEU A 410 -35.84 11.34 -42.85
CA LEU A 410 -34.59 11.45 -42.08
C LEU A 410 -34.76 11.35 -40.55
N ARG A 411 -35.96 11.05 -40.08
CA ARG A 411 -36.22 10.89 -38.64
C ARG A 411 -36.03 9.47 -38.08
N SER A 412 -35.75 8.50 -38.98
CA SER A 412 -35.77 7.09 -38.60
C SER A 412 -34.40 6.43 -38.39
N PHE A 413 -33.28 7.14 -38.47
CA PHE A 413 -31.97 6.47 -38.49
C PHE A 413 -31.12 6.61 -37.23
N CYS A 414 -31.60 7.25 -36.18
CA CYS A 414 -30.84 7.33 -34.90
C CYS A 414 -31.57 6.70 -33.68
N SER A 415 -32.59 5.89 -33.90
CA SER A 415 -33.16 5.01 -32.89
C SER A 415 -32.69 3.59 -33.12
N TYR A 416 -31.42 3.31 -32.90
CA TYR A 416 -30.98 1.96 -32.66
C TYR A 416 -31.11 1.69 -31.15
N SER A 417 -32.34 1.50 -30.72
CA SER A 417 -32.54 0.74 -29.48
C SER A 417 -32.42 -0.73 -29.86
N SER A 418 -31.55 -1.39 -29.13
CA SER A 418 -31.41 -2.82 -29.08
C SER A 418 -32.75 -3.50 -28.87
N SER A 419 -33.35 -4.01 -29.96
CA SER A 419 -34.30 -5.10 -29.90
C SER A 419 -33.83 -6.18 -30.85
N LEU A 420 -33.11 -7.12 -30.29
CA LEU A 420 -32.93 -8.41 -30.92
C LEU A 420 -34.27 -9.11 -31.01
N GLY A 421 -34.69 -9.31 -32.25
CA GLY A 421 -35.42 -10.39 -32.81
C GLY A 421 -36.57 -11.01 -32.06
N SER A 422 -37.76 -10.70 -32.49
CA SER A 422 -38.83 -11.72 -32.54
C SER A 422 -39.41 -11.69 -33.90
N GLN A 423 -39.10 -12.69 -34.68
CA GLN A 423 -39.84 -13.03 -35.89
C GLN A 423 -41.26 -13.45 -35.53
N SER A 424 -42.18 -12.68 -36.01
CA SER A 424 -43.58 -13.03 -36.06
C SER A 424 -43.81 -14.12 -37.07
N SER A 425 -44.39 -15.23 -36.69
CA SER A 425 -45.16 -16.07 -37.58
C SER A 425 -46.61 -16.07 -37.13
N LEU A 426 -47.45 -15.81 -38.13
CA LEU A 426 -48.87 -15.85 -38.17
C LEU A 426 -49.43 -17.23 -37.76
N HIS A 427 -50.45 -17.31 -36.95
CA HIS A 427 -51.82 -17.75 -37.23
C HIS A 427 -52.51 -18.40 -36.02
N PRO A 428 -53.81 -18.71 -36.10
CA PRO A 428 -54.82 -18.00 -35.36
C PRO A 428 -55.49 -18.95 -34.30
N PRO A 429 -56.70 -18.63 -33.79
CA PRO A 429 -57.04 -18.84 -32.41
C PRO A 429 -57.78 -20.17 -32.17
N ALA A 430 -57.71 -20.70 -30.99
CA ALA A 430 -58.84 -21.37 -30.33
C ALA A 430 -58.47 -22.03 -29.00
N GLN A 431 -59.27 -21.70 -28.05
CA GLN A 431 -59.87 -22.57 -27.03
C GLN A 431 -59.05 -23.01 -25.80
N THR A 432 -59.36 -22.33 -24.73
CA THR A 432 -59.99 -22.87 -23.51
C THR A 432 -59.39 -24.08 -22.82
N ILE A 433 -59.28 -23.90 -21.55
CA ILE A 433 -59.60 -24.83 -20.46
C ILE A 433 -58.44 -25.01 -19.47
N SER A 434 -58.70 -24.43 -18.34
CA SER A 434 -58.70 -24.94 -16.98
C SER A 434 -57.39 -25.28 -16.27
N ASN A 435 -57.28 -24.61 -15.16
CA ASN A 435 -56.97 -25.13 -13.82
C ASN A 435 -55.62 -25.75 -13.57
N ALA A 436 -54.79 -25.06 -12.86
CA ALA A 436 -54.63 -25.23 -11.42
C ALA A 436 -53.33 -24.58 -10.94
N PRO A 437 -53.31 -24.12 -9.73
CA PRO A 437 -52.15 -23.41 -9.20
C PRO A 437 -51.25 -24.42 -8.54
N VAL A 438 -49.96 -24.32 -8.75
CA VAL A 438 -48.94 -24.76 -7.81
C VAL A 438 -47.59 -24.39 -8.41
N SER A 439 -46.84 -23.62 -7.65
CA SER A 439 -45.39 -23.43 -7.66
C SER A 439 -44.93 -22.00 -7.91
N GLU A 440 -45.39 -21.14 -7.04
CA GLU A 440 -44.80 -19.78 -6.89
C GLU A 440 -43.72 -19.73 -5.78
N TYR A 441 -43.03 -20.85 -5.57
CA TYR A 441 -42.01 -20.95 -4.51
C TYR A 441 -40.63 -21.44 -4.96
N MET A 442 -40.35 -21.40 -6.27
CA MET A 442 -39.04 -21.91 -6.75
C MET A 442 -38.25 -20.98 -7.66
N ASN A 443 -38.50 -19.67 -7.64
CA ASN A 443 -37.75 -18.75 -8.49
C ASN A 443 -36.94 -17.68 -7.75
N GLN A 444 -36.73 -17.81 -6.44
CA GLN A 444 -35.86 -16.89 -5.71
C GLN A 444 -34.41 -17.38 -5.60
N ALA A 445 -34.14 -18.65 -5.93
CA ALA A 445 -32.76 -19.20 -5.89
C ALA A 445 -31.93 -18.90 -7.14
N VAL A 446 -32.56 -18.42 -8.20
CA VAL A 446 -31.85 -18.11 -9.47
C VAL A 446 -31.37 -16.65 -9.53
N LEU A 447 -31.84 -15.77 -8.64
CA LEU A 447 -31.48 -14.35 -8.66
C LEU A 447 -30.21 -14.02 -7.87
N PHE A 448 -29.68 -14.96 -7.09
CA PHE A 448 -28.46 -14.79 -6.31
C PHE A 448 -27.34 -15.79 -6.64
N GLY A 449 -27.28 -16.27 -7.88
CA GLY A 449 -26.10 -16.93 -8.43
C GLY A 449 -25.44 -18.01 -7.55
N GLY A 450 -26.17 -18.68 -6.69
CA GLY A 450 -25.69 -19.81 -5.92
C GLY A 450 -25.65 -21.05 -6.81
N ASN A 451 -24.50 -21.40 -7.31
CA ASN A 451 -24.28 -22.62 -8.05
C ASN A 451 -24.27 -23.78 -7.03
N PRO A 452 -25.28 -24.69 -7.03
CA PRO A 452 -25.39 -25.78 -6.02
C PRO A 452 -24.24 -26.80 -6.09
N ARG A 453 -23.25 -26.55 -6.94
CA ARG A 453 -22.08 -27.44 -7.11
C ARG A 453 -20.92 -27.10 -6.17
N TYR A 454 -21.00 -25.99 -5.41
CA TYR A 454 -19.92 -25.56 -4.53
C TYR A 454 -20.15 -25.81 -3.04
N GLU A 455 -21.34 -26.27 -2.65
CA GLU A 455 -21.69 -26.44 -1.23
C GLU A 455 -21.12 -27.71 -0.59
N ASN A 456 -20.54 -28.62 -1.38
CA ASN A 456 -19.99 -29.90 -0.90
C ASN A 456 -18.49 -30.09 -1.20
N VAL A 457 -17.73 -29.04 -1.46
CA VAL A 457 -16.29 -29.13 -1.63
C VAL A 457 -15.62 -28.72 -0.32
N PRO A 458 -14.87 -29.62 0.34
CA PRO A 458 -14.12 -29.24 1.54
C PRO A 458 -13.13 -28.14 1.19
N LEU A 459 -12.97 -27.19 2.10
CA LEU A 459 -12.10 -26.01 2.01
C LEU A 459 -10.60 -26.34 1.79
N ILE A 460 -10.28 -27.61 1.65
CA ILE A 460 -8.94 -28.13 1.33
C ILE A 460 -9.11 -29.08 0.14
N GLY A 461 -9.21 -28.51 -1.06
CA GLY A 461 -9.40 -29.26 -2.28
C GLY A 461 -8.58 -28.68 -3.43
N ARG A 462 -7.76 -29.54 -3.97
CA ARG A 462 -6.98 -29.40 -5.20
C ARG A 462 -7.66 -28.51 -6.26
N GLY A 463 -6.97 -27.45 -6.71
CA GLY A 463 -7.08 -26.98 -8.09
C GLY A 463 -7.79 -25.66 -8.33
N SER A 464 -7.68 -24.68 -7.45
CA SER A 464 -7.81 -23.27 -7.88
C SER A 464 -6.44 -22.62 -7.81
N PRO A 465 -6.01 -21.87 -8.82
CA PRO A 465 -4.86 -21.03 -8.65
C PRO A 465 -5.17 -20.06 -7.49
N PRO A 466 -4.24 -19.84 -6.57
CA PRO A 466 -4.47 -18.89 -5.50
C PRO A 466 -4.74 -17.52 -6.12
N PRO A 467 -5.71 -16.77 -5.59
CA PRO A 467 -5.86 -15.39 -5.96
C PRO A 467 -4.59 -14.65 -5.53
N THR A 468 -4.04 -13.89 -6.44
CA THR A 468 -2.99 -12.89 -6.28
C THR A 468 -2.01 -13.12 -5.13
N TYR A 469 -0.83 -13.55 -5.47
CA TYR A 469 0.30 -13.70 -4.56
C TYR A 469 0.58 -12.38 -3.83
N SER A 470 0.21 -12.32 -2.57
CA SER A 470 0.79 -11.35 -1.65
C SER A 470 2.24 -11.77 -1.38
N PRO A 471 3.21 -10.85 -1.31
CA PRO A 471 4.61 -11.16 -0.98
C PRO A 471 4.77 -11.89 0.35
N SER A 472 3.88 -11.65 1.31
CA SER A 472 3.82 -12.38 2.59
C SER A 472 3.60 -13.88 2.42
N MET A 473 2.87 -14.31 1.38
CA MET A 473 2.71 -15.74 1.07
C MET A 473 3.99 -16.34 0.46
N ARG A 474 4.80 -15.55 -0.24
CA ARG A 474 6.06 -16.01 -0.83
C ARG A 474 7.11 -16.33 0.25
N ALA A 475 7.16 -15.51 1.30
CA ALA A 475 8.03 -15.77 2.45
C ALA A 475 7.62 -17.05 3.21
N THR A 476 6.32 -17.28 3.35
CA THR A 476 5.80 -18.50 4.01
C THR A 476 6.09 -19.77 3.19
N TYR A 477 6.05 -19.68 1.85
CA TYR A 477 6.38 -20.82 0.98
C TYR A 477 7.86 -21.16 1.01
N LEU A 478 8.74 -20.17 1.06
CA LEU A 478 10.17 -20.41 1.17
C LEU A 478 10.59 -21.00 2.53
N SER A 479 9.89 -20.59 3.62
CA SER A 479 10.13 -21.16 4.95
C SER A 479 9.69 -22.62 5.07
N VAL A 480 8.56 -22.99 4.42
CA VAL A 480 8.05 -24.37 4.41
C VAL A 480 8.95 -25.31 3.57
N THR A 481 9.53 -24.81 2.48
CA THR A 481 10.47 -25.61 1.68
C THR A 481 11.80 -25.83 2.39
N ASP A 482 12.26 -24.87 3.20
CA ASP A 482 13.50 -24.99 3.96
C ASP A 482 13.35 -25.99 5.13
N GLU A 483 12.20 -26.06 5.78
CA GLU A 483 11.92 -27.09 6.79
C GLU A 483 11.85 -28.50 6.18
N HIS A 484 11.27 -28.64 4.98
CA HIS A 484 11.20 -29.94 4.31
C HIS A 484 12.58 -30.44 3.86
N ILE A 485 13.49 -29.54 3.46
CA ILE A 485 14.86 -29.89 3.09
C ILE A 485 15.70 -30.28 4.33
N ARG A 486 15.44 -29.66 5.48
CA ARG A 486 16.11 -30.04 6.74
C ARG A 486 15.70 -31.40 7.27
N HIS A 487 14.46 -31.83 7.10
CA HIS A 487 14.01 -33.14 7.53
C HIS A 487 14.52 -34.28 6.62
N HIS A 488 14.89 -34.00 5.37
CA HIS A 488 15.39 -35.05 4.48
C HIS A 488 16.90 -35.33 4.62
N ASN A 489 17.65 -34.48 5.33
CA ASN A 489 19.10 -34.64 5.53
C ASN A 489 19.47 -35.30 6.87
N THR A 490 18.51 -35.78 7.67
CA THR A 490 18.77 -36.41 8.98
C THR A 490 18.56 -37.91 9.01
N GLU A 491 18.26 -38.57 7.89
CA GLU A 491 18.17 -40.02 7.81
C GLU A 491 19.24 -40.61 6.88
N PHE A 492 20.47 -40.70 7.35
CA PHE A 492 21.42 -41.72 6.94
C PHE A 492 22.20 -42.19 8.17
N PRO A 493 21.99 -43.44 8.63
CA PRO A 493 22.89 -44.06 9.63
C PRO A 493 24.20 -44.50 8.94
N ALA A 494 25.27 -44.31 9.68
CA ALA A 494 26.61 -44.75 9.37
C ALA A 494 26.74 -46.27 9.35
#